data_27f88629bd7a9d8bcd718d6b00e27783
#
_entry.id   27f88629bd7a9d8bcd718d6b00e27783
#
_cell.length_a   1.000
_cell.length_b   1.000
_cell.length_c   1.000
_cell.angle_alpha   90.00
_cell.angle_beta   90.00
_cell.angle_gamma   90.00
#
_symmetry.space_group_name_H-M   'P 1'
#
loop_
_entity.id
_entity.type
_entity.pdbx_description
1 polymer ?
#
loop_
_entity_poly.entity_id
_entity_poly.type
_entity_poly.pdbx_seq_one_letter_code
_entity_poly.pdbx_strand_id
1 'polypeptide(L)'
;MEAGGKRFRPIISLLAGELGTENKDKVIDAGISVELIHLGSLYHDDVIDEATTRRGVESTNRKWNATLAILAGDYLLARSSELAADNLGLESVKLLASTYAELVVGQTKEVQFSFDTKHGTDDYLEVISGKTASLIRTSAKLGAMASNSSPELIESISSWAWHSGIIFLTLQAQV
;
A
#
# COMPACT_ATOMS: atom_id res chain seq x y z
N MET A 1 10.87 -7.98 11.23
CA MET A 1 10.62 -6.53 11.08
C MET A 1 11.85 -5.66 11.42
N GLU A 2 13.02 -6.25 11.42
CA GLU A 2 14.29 -5.58 11.73
C GLU A 2 14.77 -4.61 10.63
N ALA A 3 14.28 -4.77 9.40
CA ALA A 3 14.67 -3.96 8.24
C ALA A 3 14.27 -2.47 8.31
N GLY A 4 13.60 -2.04 9.37
CA GLY A 4 13.15 -0.66 9.53
C GLY A 4 12.13 -0.23 8.48
N GLY A 5 11.81 1.06 8.43
CA GLY A 5 10.92 1.66 7.46
C GLY A 5 10.38 3.01 7.96
N LYS A 6 10.12 3.94 7.03
CA LYS A 6 9.61 5.28 7.38
C LYS A 6 8.15 5.28 7.85
N ARG A 7 7.45 4.14 7.73
CA ARG A 7 6.01 4.00 8.09
C ARG A 7 5.12 5.09 7.49
N PHE A 8 5.43 5.49 6.27
CA PHE A 8 4.78 6.63 5.61
C PHE A 8 3.26 6.44 5.46
N ARG A 9 2.82 5.22 5.10
CA ARG A 9 1.39 4.91 4.91
C ARG A 9 0.59 4.98 6.20
N PRO A 10 0.98 4.34 7.31
CA PRO A 10 0.33 4.55 8.60
C PRO A 10 0.33 6.01 9.05
N ILE A 11 1.42 6.75 8.84
CA ILE A 11 1.48 8.18 9.19
C ILE A 11 0.42 8.97 8.42
N ILE A 12 0.25 8.72 7.12
CA ILE A 12 -0.80 9.37 6.32
C ILE A 12 -2.20 9.01 6.87
N SER A 13 -2.45 7.74 7.24
CA SER A 13 -3.73 7.35 7.83
C SER A 13 -4.00 8.11 9.13
N LEU A 14 -3.01 8.22 10.02
CA LEU A 14 -3.13 8.96 11.28
C LEU A 14 -3.37 10.44 11.04
N LEU A 15 -2.62 11.08 10.14
CA LEU A 15 -2.80 12.50 9.81
C LEU A 15 -4.17 12.78 9.18
N ALA A 16 -4.64 11.91 8.28
CA ALA A 16 -5.98 12.03 7.72
C ALA A 16 -7.07 11.81 8.77
N GLY A 17 -6.80 10.98 9.78
CA GLY A 17 -7.69 10.76 10.91
C GLY A 17 -7.91 12.00 11.80
N GLU A 18 -6.95 12.94 11.82
CA GLU A 18 -7.09 14.20 12.56
C GLU A 18 -8.12 15.19 11.92
N LEU A 19 -8.57 14.88 10.70
CA LEU A 19 -9.55 15.73 9.99
C LEU A 19 -11.00 15.48 10.40
N GLY A 20 -11.28 14.40 11.13
CA GLY A 20 -12.63 14.02 11.54
C GLY A 20 -12.86 14.15 13.05
N THR A 21 -13.94 13.53 13.50
CA THR A 21 -14.24 13.38 14.93
C THR A 21 -13.48 12.20 15.51
N GLU A 22 -12.91 12.35 16.70
CA GLU A 22 -11.97 11.37 17.26
C GLU A 22 -12.55 9.95 17.41
N ASN A 23 -11.95 9.02 16.69
CA ASN A 23 -11.97 7.60 17.01
C ASN A 23 -10.55 7.05 16.82
N LYS A 24 -9.67 7.35 17.76
CA LYS A 24 -8.23 7.04 17.67
C LYS A 24 -7.96 5.57 17.42
N ASP A 25 -8.70 4.68 18.05
CA ASP A 25 -8.49 3.23 17.90
C ASP A 25 -8.78 2.77 16.46
N LYS A 26 -9.89 3.22 15.88
CA LYS A 26 -10.21 2.92 14.48
C LYS A 26 -9.19 3.51 13.49
N VAL A 27 -8.70 4.71 13.75
CA VAL A 27 -7.66 5.34 12.91
C VAL A 27 -6.33 4.58 13.00
N ILE A 28 -5.98 4.07 14.18
CA ILE A 28 -4.82 3.18 14.36
C ILE A 28 -5.03 1.88 13.58
N ASP A 29 -6.19 1.25 13.68
CA ASP A 29 -6.52 0.02 12.95
C ASP A 29 -6.49 0.22 11.43
N ALA A 30 -6.93 1.40 10.95
CA ALA A 30 -6.80 1.80 9.55
C ALA A 30 -5.32 1.86 9.13
N GLY A 31 -4.48 2.50 9.92
CA GLY A 31 -3.03 2.57 9.69
C GLY A 31 -2.36 1.20 9.70
N ILE A 32 -2.74 0.32 10.63
CA ILE A 32 -2.23 -1.06 10.70
C ILE A 32 -2.67 -1.85 9.47
N SER A 33 -3.94 -1.77 9.06
CA SER A 33 -4.47 -2.51 7.92
C SER A 33 -3.73 -2.18 6.62
N VAL A 34 -3.48 -0.91 6.33
CA VAL A 34 -2.70 -0.52 5.14
C VAL A 34 -1.23 -0.93 5.23
N GLU A 35 -0.62 -0.89 6.41
CA GLU A 35 0.78 -1.32 6.57
C GLU A 35 0.91 -2.84 6.41
N LEU A 36 -0.07 -3.63 6.84
CA LEU A 36 -0.08 -5.08 6.63
C LEU A 36 -0.15 -5.43 5.14
N ILE A 37 -1.00 -4.74 4.35
CA ILE A 37 -1.03 -4.89 2.89
C ILE A 37 0.32 -4.53 2.29
N HIS A 38 0.90 -3.39 2.69
CA HIS A 38 2.20 -2.97 2.19
C HIS A 38 3.30 -3.98 2.49
N LEU A 39 3.37 -4.49 3.73
CA LEU A 39 4.37 -5.49 4.10
C LEU A 39 4.16 -6.81 3.37
N GLY A 40 2.91 -7.25 3.20
CA GLY A 40 2.58 -8.44 2.42
C GLY A 40 3.03 -8.31 0.96
N SER A 41 2.74 -7.17 0.32
CA SER A 41 3.18 -6.92 -1.05
C SER A 41 4.70 -6.90 -1.19
N LEU A 42 5.44 -6.36 -0.20
CA LEU A 42 6.91 -6.38 -0.22
C LEU A 42 7.50 -7.80 -0.17
N TYR A 43 6.85 -8.74 0.54
CA TYR A 43 7.30 -10.13 0.55
C TYR A 43 7.07 -10.81 -0.81
N HIS A 44 5.97 -10.49 -1.47
CA HIS A 44 5.71 -10.97 -2.84
C HIS A 44 6.67 -10.33 -3.85
N ASP A 45 6.91 -9.03 -3.77
CA ASP A 45 7.86 -8.31 -4.62
C ASP A 45 9.27 -8.91 -4.50
N ASP A 46 9.75 -9.18 -3.27
CA ASP A 46 11.08 -9.79 -3.07
C ASP A 46 11.22 -11.16 -3.76
N VAL A 47 10.13 -11.92 -3.87
CA VAL A 47 10.12 -13.19 -4.60
C VAL A 47 10.11 -12.96 -6.12
N ILE A 48 9.28 -12.02 -6.60
CA ILE A 48 9.16 -11.68 -8.02
C ILE A 48 10.48 -11.14 -8.56
N ASP A 49 11.13 -10.26 -7.79
CA ASP A 49 12.38 -9.59 -8.15
C ASP A 49 13.64 -10.45 -7.86
N GLU A 50 13.46 -11.67 -7.31
CA GLU A 50 14.56 -12.53 -6.81
C GLU A 50 15.52 -11.78 -5.88
N ALA A 51 14.98 -10.82 -5.12
CA ALA A 51 15.77 -9.92 -4.29
C ALA A 51 16.52 -10.69 -3.20
N THR A 52 17.81 -10.41 -3.04
CA THR A 52 18.65 -11.03 -1.98
C THR A 52 18.64 -10.22 -0.70
N THR A 53 18.37 -8.91 -0.79
CA THR A 53 18.35 -7.99 0.35
C THR A 53 17.18 -7.02 0.25
N ARG A 54 16.65 -6.61 1.41
CA ARG A 54 15.66 -5.55 1.56
C ARG A 54 16.12 -4.56 2.65
N ARG A 55 16.35 -3.30 2.26
CA ARG A 55 16.80 -2.24 3.20
C ARG A 55 18.06 -2.63 4.01
N GLY A 56 19.01 -3.28 3.35
CA GLY A 56 20.29 -3.66 3.96
C GLY A 56 20.26 -4.93 4.83
N VAL A 57 19.11 -5.60 4.94
CA VAL A 57 19.00 -6.92 5.60
C VAL A 57 18.64 -8.00 4.57
N GLU A 58 18.94 -9.24 4.89
CA GLU A 58 18.60 -10.38 4.04
C GLU A 58 17.10 -10.47 3.84
N SER A 59 16.65 -10.65 2.57
CA SER A 59 15.24 -10.78 2.23
C SER A 59 14.65 -12.11 2.75
N THR A 60 13.31 -12.16 2.90
CA THR A 60 12.63 -13.34 3.43
C THR A 60 12.80 -14.57 2.55
N ASN A 61 12.68 -14.39 1.21
CA ASN A 61 12.88 -15.46 0.23
C ASN A 61 14.32 -16.00 0.23
N ARG A 62 15.30 -15.17 0.53
CA ARG A 62 16.71 -15.58 0.65
C ARG A 62 16.98 -16.29 1.96
N LYS A 63 16.49 -15.74 3.09
CA LYS A 63 16.73 -16.26 4.44
C LYS A 63 16.06 -17.64 4.67
N TRP A 64 14.88 -17.85 4.10
CA TRP A 64 14.14 -19.11 4.23
C TRP A 64 13.91 -19.78 2.87
N ASN A 65 12.96 -19.33 2.09
CA ASN A 65 12.70 -19.69 0.69
C ASN A 65 11.51 -18.87 0.15
N ALA A 66 11.31 -18.95 -1.18
CA ALA A 66 10.20 -18.25 -1.86
C ALA A 66 8.81 -18.68 -1.35
N THR A 67 8.61 -19.98 -1.06
CA THR A 67 7.33 -20.50 -0.58
C THR A 67 6.93 -19.86 0.75
N LEU A 68 7.85 -19.78 1.72
CA LEU A 68 7.57 -19.14 3.01
C LEU A 68 7.38 -17.63 2.89
N ALA A 69 8.07 -16.96 1.97
CA ALA A 69 7.85 -15.54 1.71
C ALA A 69 6.44 -15.27 1.15
N ILE A 70 5.99 -16.08 0.18
CA ILE A 70 4.62 -15.99 -0.36
C ILE A 70 3.59 -16.21 0.73
N LEU A 71 3.68 -17.31 1.49
CA LEU A 71 2.73 -17.62 2.56
C LEU A 71 2.71 -16.56 3.68
N ALA A 72 3.87 -15.96 4.00
CA ALA A 72 3.93 -14.85 4.95
C ALA A 72 3.23 -13.61 4.41
N GLY A 73 3.40 -13.29 3.13
CA GLY A 73 2.66 -12.21 2.46
C GLY A 73 1.15 -12.44 2.51
N ASP A 74 0.68 -13.63 2.12
CA ASP A 74 -0.73 -14.01 2.15
C ASP A 74 -1.32 -13.92 3.57
N TYR A 75 -0.55 -14.35 4.58
CA TYR A 75 -0.97 -14.23 5.97
C TYR A 75 -1.17 -12.77 6.41
N LEU A 76 -0.26 -11.86 6.03
CA LEU A 76 -0.39 -10.43 6.34
C LEU A 76 -1.61 -9.81 5.66
N LEU A 77 -1.90 -10.20 4.41
CA LEU A 77 -3.10 -9.76 3.68
C LEU A 77 -4.39 -10.24 4.37
N ALA A 78 -4.42 -11.50 4.79
CA ALA A 78 -5.54 -12.06 5.54
C ALA A 78 -5.75 -11.31 6.86
N ARG A 79 -4.67 -11.03 7.61
CA ARG A 79 -4.73 -10.27 8.88
C ARG A 79 -5.21 -8.84 8.68
N SER A 80 -4.83 -8.18 7.58
CA SER A 80 -5.37 -6.86 7.22
C SER A 80 -6.87 -6.89 7.01
N SER A 81 -7.35 -7.89 6.26
CA SER A 81 -8.78 -8.05 5.96
C SER A 81 -9.60 -8.36 7.21
N GLU A 82 -9.11 -9.23 8.08
CA GLU A 82 -9.73 -9.58 9.35
C GLU A 82 -9.83 -8.35 10.28
N LEU A 83 -8.74 -7.61 10.49
CA LEU A 83 -8.73 -6.39 11.30
C LEU A 83 -9.73 -5.35 10.78
N ALA A 84 -9.79 -5.17 9.47
CA ALA A 84 -10.73 -4.23 8.86
C ALA A 84 -12.19 -4.70 9.00
N ALA A 85 -12.46 -5.99 8.88
CA ALA A 85 -13.80 -6.55 9.06
C ALA A 85 -14.31 -6.40 10.49
N ASP A 86 -13.43 -6.62 11.46
CA ASP A 86 -13.79 -6.55 12.89
C ASP A 86 -14.02 -5.11 13.36
N ASN A 87 -13.19 -4.15 12.90
CA ASN A 87 -13.13 -2.83 13.53
C ASN A 87 -13.54 -1.66 12.62
N LEU A 88 -13.39 -1.79 11.29
CA LEU A 88 -13.59 -0.69 10.33
C LEU A 88 -14.86 -0.82 9.49
N GLY A 89 -15.41 -2.02 9.38
CA GLY A 89 -16.65 -2.30 8.66
C GLY A 89 -16.48 -2.57 7.16
N LEU A 90 -17.59 -2.94 6.52
CA LEU A 90 -17.64 -3.50 5.18
C LEU A 90 -17.03 -2.58 4.09
N GLU A 91 -17.29 -1.28 4.14
CA GLU A 91 -16.77 -0.34 3.13
C GLU A 91 -15.25 -0.24 3.17
N SER A 92 -14.65 -0.33 4.36
CA SER A 92 -13.20 -0.39 4.54
C SER A 92 -12.60 -1.68 3.97
N VAL A 93 -13.26 -2.81 4.18
CA VAL A 93 -12.84 -4.10 3.58
C VAL A 93 -12.89 -4.04 2.06
N LYS A 94 -13.97 -3.52 1.49
CA LYS A 94 -14.11 -3.35 0.03
C LYS A 94 -13.01 -2.44 -0.53
N LEU A 95 -12.74 -1.32 0.15
CA LEU A 95 -11.69 -0.38 -0.25
C LEU A 95 -10.31 -1.06 -0.25
N LEU A 96 -9.96 -1.78 0.81
CA LEU A 96 -8.68 -2.49 0.91
C LEU A 96 -8.56 -3.59 -0.16
N ALA A 97 -9.62 -4.35 -0.40
CA ALA A 97 -9.64 -5.40 -1.42
C ALA A 97 -9.46 -4.82 -2.84
N SER A 98 -10.18 -3.74 -3.18
CA SER A 98 -10.04 -3.09 -4.48
C SER A 98 -8.65 -2.48 -4.67
N THR A 99 -8.10 -1.88 -3.61
CA THR A 99 -6.74 -1.31 -3.62
C THR A 99 -5.69 -2.38 -3.84
N TYR A 100 -5.82 -3.53 -3.18
CA TYR A 100 -4.90 -4.63 -3.40
C TYR A 100 -4.99 -5.18 -4.83
N ALA A 101 -6.19 -5.28 -5.40
CA ALA A 101 -6.35 -5.65 -6.80
C ALA A 101 -5.67 -4.64 -7.76
N GLU A 102 -5.83 -3.32 -7.52
CA GLU A 102 -5.13 -2.28 -8.29
C GLU A 102 -3.60 -2.43 -8.19
N LEU A 103 -3.09 -2.71 -6.98
CA LEU A 103 -1.66 -2.94 -6.74
C LEU A 103 -1.14 -4.14 -7.54
N VAL A 104 -1.85 -5.27 -7.52
CA VAL A 104 -1.48 -6.48 -8.27
C VAL A 104 -1.50 -6.22 -9.77
N VAL A 105 -2.48 -5.49 -10.29
CA VAL A 105 -2.52 -5.09 -11.72
C VAL A 105 -1.31 -4.22 -12.06
N GLY A 106 -0.98 -3.23 -11.22
CA GLY A 106 0.21 -2.38 -11.41
C GLY A 106 1.50 -3.19 -11.43
N GLN A 107 1.67 -4.13 -10.48
CA GLN A 107 2.81 -5.04 -10.43
C GLN A 107 2.89 -5.95 -11.67
N THR A 108 1.75 -6.47 -12.12
CA THR A 108 1.69 -7.32 -13.33
C THR A 108 2.16 -6.53 -14.56
N LYS A 109 1.72 -5.28 -14.72
CA LYS A 109 2.16 -4.42 -15.81
C LYS A 109 3.65 -4.11 -15.74
N GLU A 110 4.19 -3.83 -14.56
CA GLU A 110 5.63 -3.62 -14.37
C GLU A 110 6.43 -4.82 -14.84
N VAL A 111 6.04 -6.03 -14.46
CA VAL A 111 6.70 -7.27 -14.92
C VAL A 111 6.60 -7.43 -16.45
N GLN A 112 5.44 -7.15 -17.04
CA GLN A 112 5.26 -7.23 -18.50
C GLN A 112 6.13 -6.20 -19.25
N PHE A 113 6.35 -5.03 -18.66
CA PHE A 113 7.08 -3.93 -19.28
C PHE A 113 8.58 -3.96 -19.04
N SER A 114 9.06 -4.78 -18.10
CA SER A 114 10.44 -4.75 -17.58
C SER A 114 11.54 -4.88 -18.65
N PHE A 115 11.26 -5.40 -19.85
CA PHE A 115 12.24 -5.57 -20.92
C PHE A 115 11.78 -5.02 -22.27
N ASP A 116 10.71 -4.23 -22.30
CA ASP A 116 10.20 -3.62 -23.54
C ASP A 116 10.47 -2.12 -23.56
N THR A 117 11.34 -1.68 -24.45
CA THR A 117 11.70 -0.26 -24.64
C THR A 117 10.67 0.54 -25.44
N LYS A 118 9.55 -0.07 -25.85
CA LYS A 118 8.48 0.59 -26.61
C LYS A 118 7.45 1.29 -25.74
N HIS A 119 7.50 1.09 -24.41
CA HIS A 119 6.57 1.71 -23.46
C HIS A 119 6.87 3.19 -23.29
N GLY A 120 5.78 3.99 -23.27
CA GLY A 120 5.84 5.43 -23.12
C GLY A 120 5.64 5.90 -21.68
N THR A 121 5.62 7.22 -21.51
CA THR A 121 5.38 7.86 -20.20
C THR A 121 4.01 7.48 -19.62
N ASP A 122 2.99 7.30 -20.44
CA ASP A 122 1.63 6.96 -19.98
C ASP A 122 1.60 5.56 -19.37
N ASP A 123 2.30 4.59 -19.99
CA ASP A 123 2.42 3.23 -19.44
C ASP A 123 3.15 3.23 -18.09
N TYR A 124 4.22 4.02 -17.97
CA TYR A 124 4.92 4.21 -16.71
C TYR A 124 4.01 4.82 -15.64
N LEU A 125 3.25 5.88 -15.97
CA LEU A 125 2.31 6.50 -15.05
C LEU A 125 1.21 5.53 -14.59
N GLU A 126 0.76 4.65 -15.47
CA GLU A 126 -0.22 3.61 -15.13
C GLU A 126 0.34 2.60 -14.11
N VAL A 127 1.59 2.14 -14.30
CA VAL A 127 2.28 1.25 -13.37
C VAL A 127 2.40 1.90 -11.98
N ILE A 128 2.93 3.11 -11.89
CA ILE A 128 3.15 3.78 -10.59
C ILE A 128 1.83 4.16 -9.92
N SER A 129 0.78 4.45 -10.69
CA SER A 129 -0.57 4.69 -10.18
C SER A 129 -1.09 3.46 -9.45
N GLY A 130 -1.07 2.30 -10.08
CA GLY A 130 -1.52 1.04 -9.49
C GLY A 130 -0.61 0.56 -8.37
N LYS A 131 0.69 0.45 -8.61
CA LYS A 131 1.64 -0.13 -7.66
C LYS A 131 1.83 0.70 -6.39
N THR A 132 1.83 2.03 -6.48
CA THR A 132 2.22 2.88 -5.34
C THR A 132 1.17 3.91 -4.95
N ALA A 133 0.63 4.70 -5.89
CA ALA A 133 -0.29 5.78 -5.55
C ALA A 133 -1.63 5.25 -5.00
N SER A 134 -2.08 4.08 -5.47
CA SER A 134 -3.30 3.43 -5.00
C SER A 134 -3.30 3.23 -3.48
N LEU A 135 -2.24 2.67 -2.91
CA LEU A 135 -2.16 2.38 -1.48
C LEU A 135 -1.92 3.66 -0.65
N ILE A 136 -1.23 4.67 -1.19
CA ILE A 136 -1.08 5.99 -0.54
C ILE A 136 -2.45 6.70 -0.46
N ARG A 137 -3.21 6.70 -1.56
CA ARG A 137 -4.60 7.17 -1.60
C ARG A 137 -5.45 6.47 -0.56
N THR A 138 -5.40 5.15 -0.53
CA THR A 138 -6.18 4.33 0.41
C THR A 138 -5.79 4.58 1.86
N SER A 139 -4.51 4.85 2.15
CA SER A 139 -4.06 5.23 3.49
C SER A 139 -4.77 6.47 4.01
N ALA A 140 -4.82 7.55 3.20
CA ALA A 140 -5.50 8.77 3.56
C ALA A 140 -7.02 8.58 3.65
N LYS A 141 -7.61 7.93 2.64
CA LYS A 141 -9.05 7.68 2.59
C LYS A 141 -9.55 6.87 3.79
N LEU A 142 -8.85 5.79 4.12
CA LEU A 142 -9.21 4.91 5.22
C LEU A 142 -9.08 5.61 6.59
N GLY A 143 -8.04 6.42 6.79
CA GLY A 143 -7.86 7.23 7.99
C GLY A 143 -9.00 8.24 8.19
N ALA A 144 -9.37 8.96 7.13
CA ALA A 144 -10.49 9.91 7.15
C ALA A 144 -11.84 9.20 7.35
N MET A 145 -12.07 8.04 6.75
CA MET A 145 -13.27 7.22 6.97
C MET A 145 -13.35 6.75 8.44
N ALA A 146 -12.23 6.28 8.99
CA ALA A 146 -12.17 5.79 10.36
C ALA A 146 -12.46 6.87 11.42
N SER A 147 -12.18 8.13 11.11
CA SER A 147 -12.46 9.29 11.97
C SER A 147 -13.83 9.94 11.74
N ASN A 148 -14.70 9.34 10.91
CA ASN A 148 -16.00 9.89 10.53
C ASN A 148 -15.94 11.30 9.91
N SER A 149 -14.94 11.56 9.07
CA SER A 149 -14.84 12.79 8.28
C SER A 149 -16.02 12.91 7.29
N SER A 150 -16.34 14.15 6.86
CA SER A 150 -17.38 14.34 5.84
C SER A 150 -17.01 13.70 4.49
N PRO A 151 -17.99 13.29 3.69
CA PRO A 151 -17.71 12.70 2.37
C PRO A 151 -16.84 13.59 1.48
N GLU A 152 -17.06 14.91 1.51
CA GLU A 152 -16.29 15.89 0.74
C GLU A 152 -14.82 15.92 1.18
N LEU A 153 -14.57 15.81 2.47
CA LEU A 153 -13.23 15.80 3.04
C LEU A 153 -12.51 14.49 2.74
N ILE A 154 -13.22 13.36 2.85
CA ILE A 154 -12.69 12.04 2.47
C ILE A 154 -12.24 12.04 1.02
N GLU A 155 -13.04 12.59 0.09
CA GLU A 155 -12.70 12.62 -1.32
C GLU A 155 -11.53 13.58 -1.60
N SER A 156 -11.53 14.75 -0.97
CA SER A 156 -10.45 15.74 -1.14
C SER A 156 -9.09 15.20 -0.68
N ILE A 157 -9.03 14.58 0.52
CA ILE A 157 -7.78 14.01 1.02
C ILE A 157 -7.33 12.78 0.22
N SER A 158 -8.29 11.99 -0.27
CA SER A 158 -8.04 10.84 -1.15
C SER A 158 -7.40 11.29 -2.48
N SER A 159 -7.96 12.33 -3.11
CA SER A 159 -7.42 12.93 -4.34
C SER A 159 -6.03 13.50 -4.13
N TRP A 160 -5.83 14.28 -3.06
CA TRP A 160 -4.52 14.83 -2.70
C TRP A 160 -3.47 13.72 -2.51
N ALA A 161 -3.82 12.68 -1.79
CA ALA A 161 -2.90 11.57 -1.50
C ALA A 161 -2.52 10.80 -2.78
N TRP A 162 -3.46 10.62 -3.71
CA TRP A 162 -3.18 9.99 -5.00
C TRP A 162 -2.17 10.79 -5.82
N HIS A 163 -2.38 12.09 -5.99
CA HIS A 163 -1.45 12.96 -6.72
C HIS A 163 -0.07 13.02 -6.03
N SER A 164 -0.05 13.09 -4.69
CA SER A 164 1.19 13.04 -3.92
C SER A 164 1.97 11.74 -4.14
N GLY A 165 1.27 10.60 -4.25
CA GLY A 165 1.86 9.29 -4.55
C GLY A 165 2.51 9.25 -5.93
N ILE A 166 1.86 9.81 -6.95
CA ILE A 166 2.42 9.93 -8.31
C ILE A 166 3.68 10.80 -8.30
N ILE A 167 3.61 12.01 -7.71
CA ILE A 167 4.75 12.94 -7.65
C ILE A 167 5.94 12.31 -6.93
N PHE A 168 5.70 11.63 -5.81
CA PHE A 168 6.76 11.01 -5.02
C PHE A 168 7.60 10.03 -5.83
N LEU A 169 6.97 9.17 -6.66
CA LEU A 169 7.69 8.22 -7.49
C LEU A 169 8.33 8.85 -8.72
N THR A 170 7.66 9.81 -9.36
CA THR A 170 8.23 10.52 -10.51
C THR A 170 9.53 11.23 -10.12
N LEU A 171 9.60 11.79 -8.91
CA LEU A 171 10.84 12.42 -8.41
C LEU A 171 11.93 11.39 -8.09
N GLN A 172 11.58 10.18 -7.62
CA GLN A 172 12.57 9.13 -7.37
C GLN A 172 13.16 8.52 -8.65
N ALA A 173 12.43 8.52 -9.76
CA ALA A 173 12.90 8.01 -11.03
C ALA A 173 13.91 8.94 -11.73
N GLN A 174 14.10 10.18 -11.24
CA GLN A 174 15.02 11.19 -11.81
C GLN A 174 16.40 11.19 -11.12
N VAL A 175 16.63 10.34 -10.11
CA VAL A 175 17.89 10.20 -9.36
C VAL A 175 18.55 8.87 -9.68
#